data_84dd4fe88317a9f4b706848489d4ebcc
#
_entry.id   84dd4fe88317a9f4b706848489d4ebcc
#
_cell.length_a   1.000
_cell.length_b   1.000
_cell.length_c   1.000
_cell.angle_alpha   90.00
_cell.angle_beta   90.00
_cell.angle_gamma   90.00
#
_symmetry.space_group_name_H-M   'P 1'
#
loop_
_entity.id
_entity.type
_entity.pdbx_description
1 polymer ?
#
loop_
_entity_poly.entity_id
_entity_poly.type
_entity_poly.pdbx_seq_one_letter_code
_entity_poly.pdbx_strand_id
1 'polypeptide(L)'
;RSNDLLALDQAGLTYFDREGDDWVAGLILQILYENYSDYLEKLLVNFRGGWFNLNSDQGLNYEPLQKSLIAKDFEAADRLTNALLRELAGPEAIKRGYVYFSEVEKMPSRDLTTIDRLWIAYSQARFGLSIQGRLLDTLGGRYELLWPRIGWKKDGIWTRYPTSFDWSLDAPEGHMPAINQLRGVRLLDSLLNHPGIKLRS
;
A
#
# COMPACT_ATOMS: atom_id res chain seq x y z
N ARG A 1 -0.42 7.10 32.20
CA ARG A 1 0.19 7.20 30.83
C ARG A 1 1.03 5.96 30.49
N SER A 2 1.91 5.46 31.38
CA SER A 2 2.71 4.24 31.09
C SER A 2 1.86 2.96 31.05
N ASN A 3 0.86 2.85 31.92
CA ASN A 3 -0.03 1.69 31.97
C ASN A 3 -1.00 1.63 30.76
N ASP A 4 -1.38 2.78 30.24
CA ASP A 4 -2.29 2.87 29.07
C ASP A 4 -1.59 2.40 27.78
N LEU A 5 -0.28 2.70 27.64
CA LEU A 5 0.52 2.25 26.51
C LEU A 5 0.81 0.74 26.57
N LEU A 6 1.05 0.18 27.77
CA LEU A 6 1.19 -1.26 27.95
C LEU A 6 -0.13 -2.00 27.64
N ALA A 7 -1.28 -1.41 28.01
CA ALA A 7 -2.58 -1.96 27.68
C ALA A 7 -2.86 -1.95 26.17
N LEU A 8 -2.44 -0.90 25.46
CA LEU A 8 -2.53 -0.81 24.00
C LEU A 8 -1.66 -1.85 23.30
N ASP A 9 -0.45 -2.09 23.81
CA ASP A 9 0.47 -3.09 23.30
C ASP A 9 -0.10 -4.52 23.46
N GLN A 10 -0.61 -4.82 24.66
CA GLN A 10 -1.27 -6.10 24.93
C GLN A 10 -2.54 -6.29 24.11
N ALA A 11 -3.34 -5.24 23.93
CA ALA A 11 -4.52 -5.27 23.08
C ALA A 11 -4.15 -5.53 21.60
N GLY A 12 -3.12 -4.85 21.09
CA GLY A 12 -2.62 -5.07 19.74
C GLY A 12 -2.18 -6.52 19.51
N LEU A 13 -1.48 -7.13 20.48
CA LEU A 13 -1.05 -8.52 20.40
C LEU A 13 -2.20 -9.54 20.46
N THR A 14 -3.28 -9.20 21.15
CA THR A 14 -4.38 -10.14 21.43
C THR A 14 -5.51 -10.05 20.41
N TYR A 15 -5.76 -8.87 19.86
CA TYR A 15 -6.96 -8.59 19.06
C TYR A 15 -6.70 -8.31 17.60
N PHE A 16 -5.46 -7.96 17.20
CA PHE A 16 -5.16 -7.65 15.81
C PHE A 16 -4.57 -8.84 15.07
N ASP A 17 -5.15 -9.16 13.94
CA ASP A 17 -4.58 -10.14 13.02
C ASP A 17 -3.32 -9.58 12.35
N ARG A 18 -2.18 -10.17 12.69
CA ARG A 18 -0.87 -9.77 12.13
C ARG A 18 -0.73 -10.09 10.64
N GLU A 19 -1.52 -11.00 10.12
CA GLU A 19 -1.63 -11.33 8.69
C GLU A 19 -2.74 -10.53 8.00
N GLY A 20 -3.54 -9.80 8.76
CA GLY A 20 -4.64 -8.97 8.28
C GLY A 20 -4.23 -7.60 7.76
N ASP A 21 -5.20 -6.76 7.56
CA ASP A 21 -5.08 -5.37 7.08
C ASP A 21 -5.93 -4.41 7.93
N ASP A 22 -6.04 -4.70 9.21
CA ASP A 22 -6.84 -3.91 10.14
C ASP A 22 -6.38 -2.44 10.18
N TRP A 23 -7.16 -1.57 9.59
CA TRP A 23 -6.86 -0.14 9.53
C TRP A 23 -6.95 0.55 10.90
N VAL A 24 -7.67 -0.02 11.87
CA VAL A 24 -7.71 0.51 13.24
C VAL A 24 -6.35 0.32 13.91
N ALA A 25 -5.73 -0.86 13.72
CA ALA A 25 -4.36 -1.11 14.18
C ALA A 25 -3.36 -0.16 13.50
N GLY A 26 -3.49 0.04 12.19
CA GLY A 26 -2.67 1.00 11.45
C GLY A 26 -2.81 2.43 11.97
N LEU A 27 -4.04 2.87 12.22
CA LEU A 27 -4.32 4.20 12.79
C LEU A 27 -3.70 4.38 14.18
N ILE A 28 -3.80 3.35 15.05
CA ILE A 28 -3.19 3.39 16.38
C ILE A 28 -1.67 3.57 16.26
N LEU A 29 -1.00 2.83 15.36
CA LEU A 29 0.44 2.99 15.13
C LEU A 29 0.80 4.39 14.62
N GLN A 30 -0.02 5.00 13.76
CA GLN A 30 0.17 6.37 13.29
C GLN A 30 0.03 7.39 14.44
N ILE A 31 -0.98 7.23 15.31
CA ILE A 31 -1.16 8.08 16.49
C ILE A 31 0.03 7.94 17.46
N LEU A 32 0.54 6.73 17.65
CA LEU A 32 1.73 6.49 18.47
C LEU A 32 2.97 7.14 17.86
N TYR A 33 3.13 7.09 16.56
CA TYR A 33 4.22 7.76 15.85
C TYR A 33 4.19 9.28 16.04
N GLU A 34 3.01 9.88 15.90
CA GLU A 34 2.84 11.34 15.99
C GLU A 34 3.03 11.88 17.44
N ASN A 35 2.61 11.11 18.44
CA ASN A 35 2.50 11.62 19.82
C ASN A 35 3.42 10.94 20.82
N TYR A 36 3.98 9.77 20.49
CA TYR A 36 4.74 8.91 21.41
C TYR A 36 5.88 8.17 20.68
N SER A 37 6.71 8.90 19.93
CA SER A 37 7.77 8.35 19.07
C SER A 37 8.72 7.40 19.81
N ASP A 38 9.17 7.77 21.01
CA ASP A 38 10.08 6.95 21.83
C ASP A 38 9.47 5.60 22.24
N TYR A 39 8.15 5.57 22.44
CA TYR A 39 7.43 4.32 22.73
C TYR A 39 7.28 3.49 21.47
N LEU A 40 6.93 4.11 20.34
CA LEU A 40 6.82 3.42 19.06
C LEU A 40 8.15 2.79 18.63
N GLU A 41 9.29 3.47 18.83
CA GLU A 41 10.61 2.89 18.54
C GLU A 41 10.84 1.60 19.31
N LYS A 42 10.53 1.58 20.62
CA LYS A 42 10.63 0.37 21.45
C LYS A 42 9.69 -0.73 20.98
N LEU A 43 8.47 -0.38 20.60
CA LEU A 43 7.48 -1.31 20.05
C LEU A 43 7.98 -1.92 18.73
N LEU A 44 8.49 -1.10 17.81
CA LEU A 44 9.01 -1.56 16.52
C LEU A 44 10.24 -2.46 16.66
N VAL A 45 11.10 -2.24 17.66
CA VAL A 45 12.23 -3.14 17.98
C VAL A 45 11.73 -4.52 18.43
N ASN A 46 10.72 -4.55 19.31
CA ASN A 46 10.16 -5.81 19.83
C ASN A 46 9.37 -6.59 18.78
N PHE A 47 8.75 -5.92 17.83
CA PHE A 47 7.86 -6.50 16.80
C PHE A 47 8.40 -6.41 15.37
N ARG A 48 9.69 -6.22 15.16
CA ARG A 48 10.35 -6.20 13.83
C ARG A 48 9.49 -5.51 12.76
N GLY A 49 9.25 -4.20 12.94
CA GLY A 49 8.49 -3.41 11.97
C GLY A 49 7.02 -3.19 12.32
N GLY A 50 6.58 -3.49 13.53
CA GLY A 50 5.23 -3.21 13.99
C GLY A 50 4.36 -4.44 14.15
N TRP A 51 3.04 -4.25 14.27
CA TRP A 51 2.11 -5.33 14.57
C TRP A 51 1.80 -6.22 13.36
N PHE A 52 2.08 -5.77 12.14
CA PHE A 52 1.82 -6.54 10.93
C PHE A 52 3.04 -7.38 10.53
N ASN A 53 2.81 -8.62 10.10
CA ASN A 53 3.84 -9.45 9.52
C ASN A 53 4.21 -8.96 8.12
N LEU A 54 5.51 -8.79 7.88
CA LEU A 54 6.07 -8.31 6.61
C LEU A 54 6.60 -9.49 5.79
N ASN A 55 5.70 -10.42 5.46
CA ASN A 55 6.07 -11.65 4.77
C ASN A 55 6.47 -11.40 3.32
N SER A 56 7.53 -12.07 2.88
CA SER A 56 8.01 -12.07 1.50
C SER A 56 8.46 -13.46 1.09
N ASP A 57 8.02 -13.92 -0.07
CA ASP A 57 8.52 -15.17 -0.67
C ASP A 57 9.82 -14.94 -1.44
N GLN A 58 10.13 -13.69 -1.84
CA GLN A 58 11.41 -13.31 -2.46
C GLN A 58 12.44 -12.72 -1.49
N GLY A 59 12.11 -12.65 -0.19
CA GLY A 59 13.01 -12.11 0.84
C GLY A 59 13.16 -10.58 0.80
N LEU A 60 12.18 -9.85 0.25
CA LEU A 60 12.20 -8.38 0.20
C LEU A 60 11.95 -7.78 1.58
N ASN A 61 12.55 -6.62 1.81
CA ASN A 61 12.34 -5.85 3.04
C ASN A 61 11.24 -4.80 2.87
N TYR A 62 10.11 -5.01 3.52
CA TYR A 62 8.95 -4.09 3.51
C TYR A 62 8.96 -3.05 4.65
N GLU A 63 9.92 -3.10 5.58
CA GLU A 63 10.00 -2.12 6.69
C GLU A 63 10.07 -0.67 6.23
N PRO A 64 10.83 -0.29 5.16
CA PRO A 64 10.84 1.08 4.68
C PRO A 64 9.47 1.57 4.19
N LEU A 65 8.72 0.70 3.48
CA LEU A 65 7.36 1.00 3.05
C LEU A 65 6.44 1.22 4.26
N GLN A 66 6.47 0.30 5.22
CA GLN A 66 5.67 0.42 6.43
C GLN A 66 5.99 1.70 7.20
N LYS A 67 7.27 2.05 7.39
CA LYS A 67 7.69 3.28 8.07
C LYS A 67 7.16 4.54 7.39
N SER A 68 7.23 4.61 6.06
CA SER A 68 6.68 5.74 5.30
C SER A 68 5.16 5.84 5.46
N LEU A 69 4.44 4.72 5.45
CA LEU A 69 3.00 4.68 5.65
C LEU A 69 2.59 5.07 7.09
N ILE A 70 3.34 4.62 8.10
CA ILE A 70 3.14 5.05 9.50
C ILE A 70 3.32 6.57 9.62
N ALA A 71 4.34 7.12 8.98
CA ALA A 71 4.62 8.56 8.99
C ALA A 71 3.65 9.37 8.10
N LYS A 72 2.71 8.72 7.41
CA LYS A 72 1.81 9.31 6.40
C LYS A 72 2.56 10.00 5.25
N ASP A 73 3.83 9.62 5.02
CA ASP A 73 4.58 10.04 3.83
C ASP A 73 4.18 9.17 2.64
N PHE A 74 2.98 9.45 2.12
CA PHE A 74 2.39 8.65 1.04
C PHE A 74 3.15 8.80 -0.28
N GLU A 75 3.82 9.93 -0.53
CA GLU A 75 4.66 10.08 -1.72
C GLU A 75 5.89 9.17 -1.65
N ALA A 76 6.58 9.10 -0.51
CA ALA A 76 7.68 8.17 -0.32
C ALA A 76 7.21 6.72 -0.36
N ALA A 77 6.05 6.41 0.25
CA ALA A 77 5.45 5.08 0.19
C ALA A 77 5.12 4.64 -1.25
N ASP A 78 4.62 5.54 -2.07
CA ASP A 78 4.36 5.28 -3.50
C ASP A 78 5.64 4.97 -4.27
N ARG A 79 6.68 5.79 -4.09
CA ARG A 79 8.00 5.55 -4.71
C ARG A 79 8.59 4.21 -4.29
N LEU A 80 8.49 3.85 -3.00
CA LEU A 80 8.94 2.55 -2.48
C LEU A 80 8.12 1.40 -3.05
N THR A 81 6.80 1.53 -3.15
CA THR A 81 5.93 0.54 -3.78
C THR A 81 6.36 0.26 -5.22
N ASN A 82 6.58 1.32 -6.00
CA ASN A 82 7.05 1.17 -7.37
C ASN A 82 8.47 0.57 -7.47
N ALA A 83 9.35 0.80 -6.49
CA ALA A 83 10.66 0.14 -6.40
C ALA A 83 10.52 -1.35 -6.10
N LEU A 84 9.73 -1.71 -5.10
CA LEU A 84 9.46 -3.10 -4.72
C LEU A 84 8.83 -3.90 -5.88
N LEU A 85 7.89 -3.32 -6.62
CA LEU A 85 7.32 -3.97 -7.81
C LEU A 85 8.39 -4.26 -8.89
N ARG A 86 9.39 -3.36 -9.07
CA ARG A 86 10.51 -3.63 -9.97
C ARG A 86 11.42 -4.76 -9.46
N GLU A 87 11.65 -4.81 -8.14
CA GLU A 87 12.41 -5.89 -7.52
C GLU A 87 11.70 -7.23 -7.69
N LEU A 88 10.38 -7.28 -7.48
CA LEU A 88 9.55 -8.48 -7.70
C LEU A 88 9.55 -8.93 -9.16
N ALA A 89 9.59 -8.00 -10.11
CA ALA A 89 9.68 -8.30 -11.53
C ALA A 89 11.09 -8.78 -11.99
N GLY A 90 12.11 -8.51 -11.16
CA GLY A 90 13.48 -8.98 -11.38
C GLY A 90 14.45 -7.94 -11.94
N PRO A 91 15.71 -8.33 -12.14
CA PRO A 91 16.84 -7.40 -12.43
C PRO A 91 16.63 -6.58 -13.70
N GLU A 92 15.98 -7.12 -14.71
CA GLU A 92 15.74 -6.38 -15.96
C GLU A 92 14.73 -5.24 -15.75
N ALA A 93 13.73 -5.43 -14.88
CA ALA A 93 12.78 -4.37 -14.52
C ALA A 93 13.46 -3.26 -13.71
N ILE A 94 14.37 -3.63 -12.80
CA ILE A 94 15.19 -2.67 -12.03
C ILE A 94 16.05 -1.83 -12.99
N LYS A 95 16.81 -2.47 -13.87
CA LYS A 95 17.67 -1.81 -14.84
C LYS A 95 16.91 -0.88 -15.79
N ARG A 96 15.74 -1.30 -16.23
CA ARG A 96 14.86 -0.57 -17.14
C ARG A 96 14.11 0.57 -16.43
N GLY A 97 13.93 0.47 -15.10
CA GLY A 97 13.21 1.46 -14.29
C GLY A 97 11.69 1.29 -14.27
N TYR A 98 11.14 0.22 -14.83
CA TYR A 98 9.71 -0.06 -14.85
C TYR A 98 9.39 -1.54 -15.05
N VAL A 99 8.16 -1.93 -14.73
CA VAL A 99 7.61 -3.28 -14.87
C VAL A 99 6.82 -3.41 -16.17
N TYR A 100 7.00 -4.50 -16.92
CA TYR A 100 6.08 -4.90 -17.97
C TYR A 100 4.89 -5.66 -17.39
N PHE A 101 3.71 -5.51 -17.98
CA PHE A 101 2.51 -6.23 -17.56
C PHE A 101 2.68 -7.76 -17.58
N SER A 102 3.47 -8.29 -18.51
CA SER A 102 3.77 -9.73 -18.62
C SER A 102 4.70 -10.28 -17.53
N GLU A 103 5.32 -9.40 -16.74
CA GLU A 103 6.17 -9.80 -15.61
C GLU A 103 5.35 -10.00 -14.32
N VAL A 104 4.15 -9.44 -14.25
CA VAL A 104 3.30 -9.46 -13.07
C VAL A 104 2.87 -10.87 -12.69
N GLU A 105 2.54 -11.72 -13.66
CA GLU A 105 2.10 -13.10 -13.43
C GLU A 105 3.11 -13.93 -12.61
N LYS A 106 4.40 -13.59 -12.69
CA LYS A 106 5.48 -14.29 -12.00
C LYS A 106 5.75 -13.76 -10.60
N MET A 107 5.14 -12.66 -10.21
CA MET A 107 5.32 -12.09 -8.87
C MET A 107 4.65 -12.99 -7.84
N PRO A 108 5.27 -13.24 -6.67
CA PRO A 108 4.63 -14.03 -5.63
C PRO A 108 3.39 -13.35 -5.08
N SER A 109 2.31 -14.10 -4.94
CA SER A 109 1.05 -13.58 -4.38
C SER A 109 1.23 -13.00 -2.99
N ARG A 110 2.08 -13.63 -2.14
CA ARG A 110 2.34 -13.16 -0.77
C ARG A 110 2.95 -11.77 -0.74
N ASP A 111 3.89 -11.48 -1.63
CA ASP A 111 4.56 -10.19 -1.72
C ASP A 111 3.59 -9.08 -2.13
N LEU A 112 2.78 -9.31 -3.17
CA LEU A 112 1.74 -8.37 -3.58
C LEU A 112 0.68 -8.18 -2.49
N THR A 113 0.29 -9.26 -1.80
CA THR A 113 -0.63 -9.19 -0.65
C THR A 113 -0.03 -8.35 0.49
N THR A 114 1.26 -8.49 0.79
CA THR A 114 1.93 -7.71 1.84
C THR A 114 1.92 -6.22 1.50
N ILE A 115 2.25 -5.84 0.26
CA ILE A 115 2.18 -4.44 -0.19
C ILE A 115 0.74 -3.90 -0.04
N ASP A 116 -0.24 -4.61 -0.53
CA ASP A 116 -1.65 -4.18 -0.51
C ASP A 116 -2.19 -4.01 0.92
N ARG A 117 -1.90 -4.98 1.79
CA ARG A 117 -2.27 -4.93 3.21
C ARG A 117 -1.74 -3.70 3.93
N LEU A 118 -0.47 -3.36 3.70
CA LEU A 118 0.15 -2.19 4.30
C LEU A 118 -0.54 -0.90 3.86
N TRP A 119 -0.86 -0.76 2.58
CA TRP A 119 -1.62 0.38 2.08
C TRP A 119 -3.00 0.48 2.73
N ILE A 120 -3.75 -0.63 2.83
CA ILE A 120 -5.08 -0.66 3.45
C ILE A 120 -4.98 -0.26 4.93
N ALA A 121 -4.08 -0.91 5.68
CA ALA A 121 -3.94 -0.71 7.11
C ALA A 121 -3.60 0.74 7.48
N TYR A 122 -2.71 1.38 6.75
CA TYR A 122 -2.23 2.73 7.08
C TYR A 122 -2.94 3.86 6.31
N SER A 123 -3.98 3.56 5.57
CA SER A 123 -4.79 4.56 4.86
C SER A 123 -6.25 4.59 5.30
N GLN A 124 -6.58 4.01 6.44
CA GLN A 124 -7.97 3.87 6.89
C GLN A 124 -8.84 3.14 5.85
N ALA A 125 -8.30 2.10 5.24
CA ALA A 125 -8.92 1.33 4.15
C ALA A 125 -9.27 2.15 2.89
N ARG A 126 -8.62 3.29 2.67
CA ARG A 126 -8.90 4.16 1.50
C ARG A 126 -8.05 3.82 0.29
N PHE A 127 -6.83 3.31 0.49
CA PHE A 127 -5.83 3.09 -0.54
C PHE A 127 -5.38 1.63 -0.58
N GLY A 128 -4.94 1.19 -1.76
CA GLY A 128 -4.48 -0.18 -2.02
C GLY A 128 -4.89 -0.64 -3.41
N LEU A 129 -4.20 -1.63 -3.94
CA LEU A 129 -4.52 -2.21 -5.24
C LEU A 129 -5.87 -2.92 -5.21
N SER A 130 -6.18 -3.66 -4.14
CA SER A 130 -7.49 -4.30 -3.99
C SER A 130 -8.64 -3.30 -3.87
N ILE A 131 -8.40 -2.11 -3.27
CA ILE A 131 -9.36 -1.01 -3.26
C ILE A 131 -9.63 -0.52 -4.70
N GLN A 132 -8.57 -0.33 -5.50
CA GLN A 132 -8.70 0.04 -6.91
C GLN A 132 -9.43 -1.03 -7.72
N GLY A 133 -9.14 -2.31 -7.46
CA GLY A 133 -9.83 -3.46 -8.07
C GLY A 133 -11.32 -3.46 -7.76
N ARG A 134 -11.69 -3.33 -6.49
CA ARG A 134 -13.09 -3.25 -6.06
C ARG A 134 -13.82 -2.07 -6.68
N LEU A 135 -13.20 -0.89 -6.75
CA LEU A 135 -13.78 0.26 -7.43
C LEU A 135 -14.00 0.00 -8.92
N LEU A 136 -13.02 -0.62 -9.59
CA LEU A 136 -13.14 -0.99 -11.00
C LEU A 136 -14.31 -1.95 -11.23
N ASP A 137 -14.47 -2.95 -10.38
CA ASP A 137 -15.57 -3.93 -10.47
C ASP A 137 -16.94 -3.26 -10.30
N THR A 138 -17.07 -2.31 -9.36
CA THR A 138 -18.33 -1.53 -9.22
C THR A 138 -18.65 -0.67 -10.42
N LEU A 139 -17.64 -0.33 -11.22
CA LEU A 139 -17.77 0.43 -12.47
C LEU A 139 -17.90 -0.47 -13.71
N GLY A 140 -18.07 -1.79 -13.50
CA GLY A 140 -18.24 -2.77 -14.59
C GLY A 140 -16.98 -2.94 -15.44
N GLY A 141 -15.79 -2.84 -14.84
CA GLY A 141 -14.50 -3.00 -15.50
C GLY A 141 -14.09 -1.84 -16.42
N ARG A 142 -14.77 -0.70 -16.31
CA ARG A 142 -14.56 0.45 -17.22
C ARG A 142 -13.50 1.40 -16.66
N TYR A 143 -12.29 1.29 -17.18
CA TYR A 143 -11.15 2.13 -16.75
C TYR A 143 -11.37 3.62 -16.98
N GLU A 144 -12.07 4.01 -18.04
CA GLU A 144 -12.40 5.41 -18.30
C GLU A 144 -13.26 6.07 -17.21
N LEU A 145 -14.01 5.28 -16.45
CA LEU A 145 -14.77 5.71 -15.28
C LEU A 145 -13.92 5.65 -13.99
N LEU A 146 -12.96 4.73 -13.94
CA LEU A 146 -12.08 4.60 -12.78
C LEU A 146 -11.17 5.83 -12.62
N TRP A 147 -10.56 6.30 -13.72
CA TRP A 147 -9.58 7.40 -13.64
C TRP A 147 -10.09 8.67 -12.95
N PRO A 148 -11.28 9.21 -13.30
CA PRO A 148 -11.82 10.35 -12.56
C PRO A 148 -12.23 9.96 -11.14
N ARG A 149 -12.71 8.75 -10.90
CA ARG A 149 -13.16 8.27 -9.58
C ARG A 149 -12.03 8.25 -8.56
N ILE A 150 -10.84 7.81 -8.97
CA ILE A 150 -9.65 7.77 -8.12
C ILE A 150 -8.78 9.03 -8.23
N GLY A 151 -9.22 10.07 -8.93
CA GLY A 151 -8.55 11.35 -9.04
C GLY A 151 -7.30 11.37 -9.95
N TRP A 152 -7.14 10.36 -10.82
CA TRP A 152 -6.01 10.34 -11.78
C TRP A 152 -6.31 11.12 -13.06
N LYS A 153 -7.58 11.49 -13.27
CA LYS A 153 -8.00 12.31 -14.41
C LYS A 153 -9.09 13.29 -13.97
N LYS A 154 -8.94 14.58 -14.34
CA LYS A 154 -9.89 15.64 -14.05
C LYS A 154 -10.20 16.40 -15.32
N ASP A 155 -11.48 16.55 -15.66
CA ASP A 155 -11.95 17.28 -16.87
C ASP A 155 -11.26 16.81 -18.16
N GLY A 156 -11.04 15.48 -18.28
CA GLY A 156 -10.37 14.88 -19.43
C GLY A 156 -8.83 14.95 -19.39
N ILE A 157 -8.23 15.65 -18.44
CA ILE A 157 -6.78 15.87 -18.32
C ILE A 157 -6.20 14.94 -17.25
N TRP A 158 -5.07 14.29 -17.54
CA TRP A 158 -4.35 13.48 -16.57
C TRP A 158 -3.70 14.33 -15.48
N THR A 159 -3.90 13.95 -14.23
CA THR A 159 -3.19 14.51 -13.07
C THR A 159 -1.69 14.26 -13.22
N ARG A 160 -0.87 15.29 -13.14
CA ARG A 160 0.58 15.19 -13.33
C ARG A 160 1.25 14.50 -12.15
N TYR A 161 1.78 13.31 -12.36
CA TYR A 161 2.59 12.60 -11.37
C TYR A 161 4.04 13.13 -11.33
N PRO A 162 4.66 13.29 -10.15
CA PRO A 162 4.06 13.25 -8.81
C PRO A 162 3.48 14.59 -8.35
N THR A 163 3.75 15.68 -9.05
CA THR A 163 3.64 17.07 -8.60
C THR A 163 2.21 17.57 -8.36
N SER A 164 1.22 16.94 -8.99
CA SER A 164 -0.21 17.31 -8.85
C SER A 164 -1.04 16.22 -8.17
N PHE A 165 -0.38 15.16 -7.65
CA PHE A 165 -1.05 14.14 -6.84
C PHE A 165 -1.33 14.68 -5.45
N ASP A 166 -2.45 14.26 -4.88
CA ASP A 166 -2.77 14.52 -3.48
C ASP A 166 -2.19 13.39 -2.61
N TRP A 167 -1.10 13.71 -1.92
CA TRP A 167 -0.40 12.78 -1.04
C TRP A 167 -0.94 12.81 0.39
N SER A 168 -2.26 12.90 0.55
CA SER A 168 -2.92 12.94 1.86
C SER A 168 -4.07 11.93 1.95
N LEU A 169 -4.61 11.74 3.16
CA LEU A 169 -5.82 10.95 3.37
C LEU A 169 -7.08 11.61 2.79
N ASP A 170 -7.05 12.89 2.42
CA ASP A 170 -8.17 13.58 1.78
C ASP A 170 -8.31 13.23 0.29
N ALA A 171 -7.27 12.64 -0.32
CA ALA A 171 -7.30 12.15 -1.68
C ALA A 171 -8.49 11.19 -1.92
N PRO A 172 -9.03 11.08 -3.14
CA PRO A 172 -10.09 10.14 -3.46
C PRO A 172 -9.74 8.70 -3.09
N GLU A 173 -10.73 7.91 -2.68
CA GLU A 173 -10.58 6.47 -2.44
C GLU A 173 -9.94 5.79 -3.68
N GLY A 174 -8.93 4.94 -3.46
CA GLY A 174 -8.18 4.28 -4.53
C GLY A 174 -7.12 5.17 -5.21
N HIS A 175 -6.88 6.41 -4.74
CA HIS A 175 -5.90 7.30 -5.35
C HIS A 175 -4.49 6.72 -5.38
N MET A 176 -4.10 6.00 -4.34
CA MET A 176 -2.78 5.39 -4.18
C MET A 176 -2.86 3.86 -4.03
N PRO A 177 -1.79 3.15 -4.36
CA PRO A 177 -0.56 3.59 -5.01
C PRO A 177 -0.78 3.96 -6.48
N ALA A 178 0.01 4.94 -6.96
CA ALA A 178 -0.05 5.40 -8.34
C ALA A 178 0.79 4.50 -9.25
N ILE A 179 0.18 3.43 -9.76
CA ILE A 179 0.84 2.49 -10.66
C ILE A 179 0.82 3.03 -12.08
N ASN A 180 1.91 3.71 -12.42
CA ASN A 180 2.32 3.99 -13.78
C ASN A 180 1.25 4.52 -14.76
N GLN A 181 0.69 5.71 -14.45
CA GLN A 181 -0.26 6.42 -15.31
C GLN A 181 0.18 6.55 -16.79
N LEU A 182 1.49 6.68 -17.03
CA LEU A 182 2.03 7.04 -18.34
C LEU A 182 2.12 5.86 -19.32
N ARG A 183 1.90 4.62 -18.86
CA ARG A 183 2.14 3.39 -19.65
C ARG A 183 0.88 2.61 -20.01
N GLY A 184 -0.27 3.22 -19.80
CA GLY A 184 -1.56 2.63 -20.15
C GLY A 184 -2.08 1.62 -19.12
N VAL A 185 -3.24 1.05 -19.42
CA VAL A 185 -4.05 0.20 -18.53
C VAL A 185 -3.38 -1.12 -18.18
N ARG A 186 -2.57 -1.69 -19.08
CA ARG A 186 -2.16 -3.11 -19.02
C ARG A 186 -1.44 -3.51 -17.75
N LEU A 187 -0.55 -2.65 -17.22
CA LEU A 187 0.18 -2.98 -16.01
C LEU A 187 -0.76 -3.01 -14.80
N LEU A 188 -1.58 -1.98 -14.63
CA LEU A 188 -2.56 -1.94 -13.54
C LEU A 188 -3.55 -3.10 -13.66
N ASP A 189 -4.08 -3.36 -14.85
CA ASP A 189 -4.98 -4.47 -15.12
C ASP A 189 -4.38 -5.82 -14.71
N SER A 190 -3.11 -6.06 -15.06
CA SER A 190 -2.41 -7.30 -14.66
C SER A 190 -2.24 -7.41 -13.14
N LEU A 191 -1.95 -6.30 -12.45
CA LEU A 191 -1.84 -6.27 -10.99
C LEU A 191 -3.21 -6.52 -10.33
N LEU A 192 -4.27 -5.83 -10.78
CA LEU A 192 -5.61 -5.98 -10.20
C LEU A 192 -6.19 -7.40 -10.44
N ASN A 193 -5.82 -8.05 -11.53
CA ASN A 193 -6.23 -9.43 -11.82
C ASN A 193 -5.29 -10.49 -11.23
N HIS A 194 -4.17 -10.10 -10.61
CA HIS A 194 -3.26 -11.05 -9.98
C HIS A 194 -3.92 -11.71 -8.75
N PRO A 195 -3.76 -13.05 -8.53
CA PRO A 195 -4.41 -13.75 -7.41
C PRO A 195 -4.16 -13.12 -6.05
N GLY A 196 -2.93 -12.61 -5.80
CA GLY A 196 -2.56 -11.93 -4.55
C GLY A 196 -3.32 -10.61 -4.28
N ILE A 197 -3.98 -10.05 -5.29
CA ILE A 197 -4.78 -8.82 -5.19
C ILE A 197 -6.28 -9.12 -5.39
N LYS A 198 -6.64 -9.82 -6.45
CA LYS A 198 -8.04 -10.07 -6.82
C LYS A 198 -8.85 -10.79 -5.75
N LEU A 199 -8.24 -11.70 -5.00
CA LEU A 199 -8.92 -12.40 -3.90
C LEU A 199 -9.22 -11.48 -2.70
N ARG A 200 -8.74 -10.25 -2.72
CA ARG A 200 -8.91 -9.24 -1.67
C ARG A 200 -9.84 -8.08 -2.09
N SER A 201 -10.10 -7.96 -3.39
CA SER A 201 -10.97 -6.92 -3.98
C SER A 201 -12.48 -7.19 -3.83
#